data_21a46c8fa37ca65134c5ff48097728f2
#
_entry.id   21a46c8fa37ca65134c5ff48097728f2
#
_cell.length_a   1.000
_cell.length_b   1.000
_cell.length_c   1.000
_cell.angle_alpha   90.00
_cell.angle_beta   90.00
_cell.angle_gamma   90.00
#
_symmetry.space_group_name_H-M   'P 1'
#
loop_
_entity.id
_entity.type
_entity.pdbx_description
1 polymer ?
#
loop_
_entity_poly.entity_id
_entity_poly.type
_entity_poly.pdbx_seq_one_letter_code
_entity_poly.pdbx_strand_id
1 'polypeptide(L)' 'MAYGLGYPAASFGLATAHFLGDGIEKNVSRAETLFLESYREGVTWSARCLALIYSEDGSHLYDTEKSILWENKFNEEIN' A
#
# COMPACT_ATOMS: atom_id res chain seq x y z
N MET A 1 -18.64 10.22 -6.64
CA MET A 1 -18.92 10.32 -5.93
C MET A 1 -18.27 10.06 -4.88
N ALA A 2 -18.19 9.12 -4.71
CA ALA A 2 -17.66 8.70 -3.54
C ALA A 2 -16.32 9.23 -3.28
N TYR A 3 -15.50 9.34 -4.28
CA TYR A 3 -14.17 9.81 -4.06
C TYR A 3 -14.13 11.24 -3.73
N GLY A 4 -15.01 12.03 -4.30
CA GLY A 4 -15.11 13.41 -3.98
C GLY A 4 -15.49 13.63 -2.54
N LEU A 5 -15.93 12.58 -1.88
CA LEU A 5 -16.29 12.65 -0.48
C LEU A 5 -15.14 12.26 0.43
N GLY A 6 -13.93 12.15 -0.13
CA GLY A 6 -12.76 11.86 0.68
C GLY A 6 -12.62 10.42 1.11
N TYR A 7 -13.11 9.51 0.34
CA TYR A 7 -12.97 8.10 0.67
C TYR A 7 -11.51 7.68 0.61
N PRO A 8 -11.03 6.98 1.64
CA PRO A 8 -9.63 6.51 1.63
C PRO A 8 -9.33 5.60 0.45
N ALA A 9 -10.34 4.96 -0.11
CA ALA A 9 -10.16 4.05 -1.22
C ALA A 9 -9.59 4.75 -2.45
N ALA A 10 -9.73 6.08 -2.55
CA ALA A 10 -9.16 6.81 -3.68
C ALA A 10 -7.64 6.71 -3.69
N SER A 11 -7.01 6.92 -2.54
CA SER A 11 -5.55 6.77 -2.42
C SER A 11 -5.15 5.33 -2.65
N PHE A 12 -5.92 4.39 -2.11
CA PHE A 12 -5.63 2.97 -2.25
C PHE A 12 -5.64 2.55 -3.72
N GLY A 13 -6.64 3.00 -4.47
CA GLY A 13 -6.73 2.67 -5.88
C GLY A 13 -5.56 3.21 -6.69
N LEU A 14 -5.18 4.46 -6.43
CA LEU A 14 -4.05 5.07 -7.12
C LEU A 14 -2.74 4.37 -6.74
N ALA A 15 -2.59 4.01 -5.47
CA ALA A 15 -1.42 3.29 -5.01
C ALA A 15 -1.28 1.95 -5.74
N THR A 16 -2.39 1.24 -5.87
CA THR A 16 -2.39 -0.05 -6.56
C THR A 16 -2.01 0.12 -8.02
N ALA A 17 -2.53 1.16 -8.67
CA ALA A 17 -2.20 1.42 -10.07
C ALA A 17 -0.71 1.66 -10.25
N HIS A 18 -0.10 2.44 -9.37
CA HIS A 18 1.35 2.68 -9.43
C HIS A 18 2.14 1.41 -9.12
N PHE A 19 1.64 0.61 -8.18
CA PHE A 19 2.32 -0.62 -7.80
C PHE A 19 2.36 -1.63 -8.95
N LEU A 20 1.26 -1.74 -9.68
CA LEU A 20 1.15 -2.70 -10.78
C LEU A 20 1.55 -2.11 -12.12
N GLY A 21 1.56 -0.79 -12.25
CA GLY A 21 1.78 -0.14 -13.52
C GLY A 21 0.57 -0.27 -14.44
N ASP A 22 -0.62 -0.31 -13.86
CA ASP A 22 -1.86 -0.53 -14.60
C ASP A 22 -2.43 0.79 -15.08
N GLY A 23 -2.25 1.09 -16.36
CA GLY A 23 -2.75 2.32 -16.94
C GLY A 23 -1.88 3.54 -16.70
N ILE A 24 -0.87 3.42 -15.84
CA ILE A 24 0.07 4.50 -15.57
C ILE A 24 1.44 3.89 -15.36
N GLU A 25 2.46 4.73 -15.35
CA GLU A 25 3.82 4.27 -15.16
C GLU A 25 4.01 3.65 -13.77
N LYS A 26 4.61 2.48 -13.73
CA LYS A 26 4.88 1.80 -12.46
C LYS A 26 5.83 2.65 -11.63
N ASN A 27 5.48 2.89 -10.38
CA ASN A 27 6.28 3.69 -9.48
C ASN A 27 6.06 3.19 -8.05
N VAL A 28 6.92 2.28 -7.62
CA VAL A 28 6.76 1.62 -6.33
C VAL A 28 6.93 2.61 -5.18
N SER A 29 7.81 3.59 -5.33
CA SER A 29 7.99 4.61 -4.30
C SER A 29 6.72 5.43 -4.11
N ARG A 30 6.07 5.80 -5.20
CA ARG A 30 4.82 6.53 -5.12
C ARG A 30 3.72 5.67 -4.50
N ALA A 31 3.71 4.40 -4.87
CA ALA A 31 2.74 3.46 -4.31
C ALA A 31 2.93 3.35 -2.80
N GLU A 32 4.17 3.28 -2.34
CA GLU A 32 4.44 3.19 -0.92
C GLU A 32 3.83 4.39 -0.18
N THR A 33 4.08 5.59 -0.68
CA THR A 33 3.56 6.81 -0.06
C THR A 33 2.03 6.76 0.00
N LEU A 34 1.40 6.37 -1.10
CA LEU A 34 -0.05 6.35 -1.16
C LEU A 34 -0.65 5.26 -0.28
N PHE A 35 0.01 4.10 -0.18
CA PHE A 35 -0.46 3.06 0.72
C PHE A 35 -0.33 3.49 2.17
N LEU A 36 0.74 4.21 2.52
CA LEU A 36 0.88 4.73 3.88
C LEU A 36 -0.23 5.72 4.20
N GLU A 37 -0.58 6.59 3.25
CA GLU A 37 -1.68 7.53 3.44
C GLU A 37 -3.00 6.78 3.62
N SER A 38 -3.25 5.79 2.76
CA SER A 38 -4.48 5.02 2.85
C SER A 38 -4.59 4.30 4.19
N TYR A 39 -3.49 3.75 4.65
CA TYR A 39 -3.49 3.04 5.93
C TYR A 39 -3.86 3.98 7.06
N ARG A 40 -3.30 5.19 7.05
CA ARG A 40 -3.62 6.17 8.08
C ARG A 40 -5.08 6.62 8.02
N GLU A 41 -5.68 6.52 6.84
CA GLU A 41 -7.09 6.88 6.66
C GLU A 41 -8.04 5.74 7.00
N GLY A 42 -7.51 4.60 7.39
CA GLY A 42 -8.33 3.49 7.84
C GLY A 42 -8.44 2.30 6.91
N VAL A 43 -7.70 2.31 5.80
CA VAL A 43 -7.73 1.19 4.87
C VAL A 43 -6.74 0.13 5.36
N THR A 44 -7.24 -0.81 6.14
CA THR A 44 -6.40 -1.87 6.73
C THR A 44 -5.67 -2.68 5.66
N TRP A 45 -6.32 -2.90 4.52
CA TRP A 45 -5.72 -3.67 3.44
C TRP A 45 -4.42 -3.07 2.93
N SER A 46 -4.22 -1.77 3.13
CA SER A 46 -2.98 -1.10 2.74
C SER A 46 -1.77 -1.70 3.45
N ALA A 47 -1.95 -2.19 4.68
CA ALA A 47 -0.86 -2.82 5.40
C ALA A 47 -0.36 -4.07 4.67
N ARG A 48 -1.28 -4.84 4.11
CA ARG A 48 -0.91 -6.02 3.34
C ARG A 48 -0.13 -5.62 2.08
N CYS A 49 -0.58 -4.57 1.42
CA CYS A 49 0.12 -4.10 0.22
C CYS A 49 1.51 -3.57 0.54
N LEU A 50 1.66 -2.89 1.67
CA LEU A 50 2.97 -2.42 2.11
C LEU A 50 3.90 -3.59 2.38
N ALA A 51 3.37 -4.65 3.02
CA ALA A 51 4.18 -5.84 3.26
C ALA A 51 4.67 -6.43 1.94
N LEU A 52 3.83 -6.45 0.92
CA LEU A 52 4.23 -6.95 -0.39
C LEU A 52 5.32 -6.10 -1.01
N ILE A 53 5.19 -4.77 -0.89
CA ILE A 53 6.20 -3.86 -1.43
C ILE A 53 7.58 -4.15 -0.81
N TYR A 54 7.60 -4.30 0.51
CA TYR A 54 8.86 -4.49 1.21
C TYR A 54 9.41 -5.91 1.06
N SER A 55 8.59 -6.85 0.60
CA SER A 55 9.05 -8.22 0.43
C SER A 55 9.55 -8.51 -0.98
N GLU A 56 9.46 -7.54 -1.89
CA GLU A 56 9.86 -7.75 -3.28
C GLU A 56 11.38 -7.70 -3.41
N ASP A 57 12.00 -8.85 -3.59
CA ASP A 57 13.43 -8.97 -3.75
C ASP A 57 13.87 -8.27 -5.04
N GLY A 58 14.93 -7.47 -4.93
CA GLY A 58 15.39 -6.72 -6.08
C GLY A 58 14.85 -5.31 -6.16
N SER A 59 13.85 -4.99 -5.35
CA SER A 59 13.31 -3.64 -5.27
C SER A 59 14.21 -2.80 -4.36
N HIS A 60 14.33 -1.49 -4.69
CA HIS A 60 15.10 -0.60 -3.83
C HIS A 60 14.42 -0.38 -2.47
N LEU A 61 13.16 -0.77 -2.34
CA LEU A 61 12.43 -0.68 -1.08
C LEU A 61 12.45 -1.99 -0.29
N TYR A 62 13.13 -3.01 -0.80
CA TYR A 62 13.16 -4.31 -0.14
C TYR A 62 13.64 -4.19 1.31
N ASP A 63 12.85 -4.70 2.24
CA ASP A 63 13.15 -4.61 3.67
C ASP A 63 12.34 -5.67 4.39
N THR A 64 12.99 -6.79 4.72
CA THR A 64 12.29 -7.91 5.32
C THR A 64 11.69 -7.55 6.69
N GLU A 65 12.36 -6.69 7.45
CA GLU A 65 11.84 -6.30 8.76
C GLU A 65 10.53 -5.53 8.61
N LYS A 66 10.49 -4.58 7.67
CA LYS A 66 9.26 -3.84 7.43
C LYS A 66 8.17 -4.74 6.85
N SER A 67 8.56 -5.66 5.99
CA SER A 67 7.60 -6.60 5.42
C SER A 67 6.91 -7.39 6.53
N ILE A 68 7.68 -7.92 7.47
CA ILE A 68 7.13 -8.68 8.58
C ILE A 68 6.29 -7.79 9.48
N LEU A 69 6.77 -6.57 9.75
CA LEU A 69 6.04 -5.62 10.58
C LEU A 69 4.66 -5.33 10.02
N TRP A 70 4.59 -5.03 8.73
CA TRP A 70 3.32 -4.67 8.11
C TRP A 70 2.39 -5.87 7.97
N GLU A 71 2.96 -7.05 7.73
CA GLU A 71 2.15 -8.25 7.67
C GLU A 71 1.53 -8.55 9.03
N ASN A 72 2.30 -8.38 10.11
CA ASN A 72 1.79 -8.57 11.46
C ASN A 72 0.70 -7.55 11.78
N LYS A 73 0.91 -6.29 11.39
CA LYS A 73 -0.11 -5.26 11.59
C LYS A 73 -1.42 -5.64 10.91
N PHE A 74 -1.32 -6.11 9.67
CA PHE A 74 -2.48 -6.52 8.92
C PHE A 74 -3.21 -7.66 9.65
N ASN A 75 -2.47 -8.68 10.08
CA ASN A 75 -3.06 -9.83 10.74
C ASN A 75 -3.72 -9.42 12.05
N GLU A 76 -3.13 -8.50 12.79
CA GLU A 76 -3.71 -8.05 14.05
C GLU A 76 -5.01 -7.30 13.83
N GLU A 77 -5.09 -6.53 12.77
CA GLU A 77 -6.25 -5.67 12.54
C GLU A 77 -7.44 -6.42 11.94
N ILE A 78 -7.19 -7.53 11.27
CA ILE A 78 -8.29 -8.30 10.68
C ILE A 78 -8.79 -9.38 11.64
N ASN A 79 -8.14 -9.59 12.76
CA ASN A 79 -8.57 -10.60 13.75
C ASN A 79 -9.45 -9.95 14.83
#